data_d37193f483da2d62e6d33d5b7cd221ec
#
_entry.id   d37193f483da2d62e6d33d5b7cd221ec
#
_cell.length_a   1.000
_cell.length_b   1.000
_cell.length_c   1.000
_cell.angle_alpha   90.00
_cell.angle_beta   90.00
_cell.angle_gamma   90.00
#
_symmetry.space_group_name_H-M   'P 1'
#
loop_
_entity.id
_entity.type
_entity.pdbx_description
1 polymer ?
#
loop_
_entity_poly.entity_id
_entity_poly.type
_entity_poly.pdbx_seq_one_letter_code
_entity_poly.pdbx_strand_id
1 'polypeptide(L)' 'GTKAQNSDEEILYKYYKSIVVEEGDTLWEYAGLYGEENHYSNRQEYIDEVVNMNALKDENITAGQHIILPYYSPEFNS' A
#
# COMPACT_ATOMS: atom_id res chain seq x y z
N GLY A 1 -15.27 21.77 -20.07
CA GLY A 1 -15.12 21.35 -19.85
C GLY A 1 -14.98 20.99 -19.72
N THR A 2 -15.16 20.97 -19.78
CA THR A 2 -15.15 20.40 -19.40
C THR A 2 -14.34 20.00 -19.02
N LYS A 3 -13.67 20.06 -18.94
CA LYS A 3 -12.89 19.56 -18.42
C LYS A 3 -13.18 19.04 -17.35
N ALA A 4 -13.89 19.22 -17.23
CA ALA A 4 -14.47 18.88 -16.00
C ALA A 4 -14.39 17.45 -15.65
N GLN A 5 -14.45 16.64 -16.57
CA GLN A 5 -14.37 15.23 -16.28
C GLN A 5 -13.07 14.90 -15.60
N ASN A 6 -12.06 15.65 -15.88
CA ASN A 6 -10.77 15.38 -15.24
C ASN A 6 -10.78 15.78 -13.78
N SER A 7 -11.65 16.69 -13.43
CA SER A 7 -11.67 17.16 -12.07
C SER A 7 -12.15 16.09 -11.11
N ASP A 8 -12.83 15.08 -11.61
CA ASP A 8 -13.33 14.01 -10.77
C ASP A 8 -12.32 12.90 -10.59
N GLU A 9 -11.25 12.95 -11.35
CA GLU A 9 -10.24 11.90 -11.28
C GLU A 9 -9.01 12.45 -10.63
N GLU A 10 -8.71 11.89 -9.49
CA GLU A 10 -7.53 12.29 -8.76
C GLU A 10 -6.35 11.45 -9.24
N ILE A 11 -5.26 12.13 -9.54
CA ILE A 11 -4.05 11.44 -9.92
C ILE A 11 -3.33 11.04 -8.66
N LEU A 12 -3.08 9.75 -8.52
CA LEU A 12 -2.38 9.24 -7.36
C LEU A 12 -1.01 8.76 -7.77
N TYR A 13 -0.04 9.07 -6.95
CA TYR A 13 1.35 8.67 -7.15
C TYR A 13 1.69 7.56 -6.17
N LYS A 14 2.48 6.60 -6.62
CA LYS A 14 2.83 5.47 -5.79
C LYS A 14 4.12 5.76 -5.05
N TYR A 15 4.09 5.56 -3.76
CA TYR A 15 5.23 5.77 -2.87
C TYR A 15 5.49 4.51 -2.06
N TYR A 16 6.63 4.47 -1.43
CA TYR A 16 7.03 3.36 -0.58
C TYR A 16 7.52 3.91 0.73
N LYS A 17 7.19 3.21 1.81
CA LYS A 17 7.67 3.61 3.12
C LYS A 17 8.21 2.40 3.84
N SER A 18 9.26 2.61 4.63
CA SER A 18 9.85 1.56 5.42
C SER A 18 9.26 1.65 6.82
N ILE A 19 8.79 0.53 7.32
CA ILE A 19 8.22 0.50 8.67
C ILE A 19 8.83 -0.64 9.46
N VAL A 20 8.67 -0.56 10.77
CA VAL A 20 9.03 -1.65 11.67
C VAL A 20 7.73 -2.24 12.18
N VAL A 21 7.57 -3.54 11.99
CA VAL A 21 6.35 -4.23 12.41
C VAL A 21 6.24 -4.17 13.92
N GLU A 22 5.05 -3.85 14.40
CA GLU A 22 4.78 -3.81 15.84
C GLU A 22 3.97 -5.03 16.22
N GLU A 23 4.02 -5.35 17.50
CA GLU A 23 3.30 -6.51 17.98
C GLU A 23 1.82 -6.40 17.68
N GLY A 24 1.26 -7.46 17.12
CA GLY A 24 -0.15 -7.45 16.75
C GLY A 24 -0.44 -6.99 15.34
N ASP A 25 0.55 -6.44 14.65
CA ASP A 25 0.35 -5.99 13.28
C ASP A 25 0.24 -7.16 12.33
N THR A 26 -0.61 -6.99 11.31
CA THR A 26 -0.77 -8.00 10.28
C THR A 26 -0.75 -7.31 8.91
N LEU A 27 -0.41 -8.08 7.88
CA LEU A 27 -0.47 -7.54 6.52
C LEU A 27 -1.91 -7.20 6.13
N TRP A 28 -2.87 -7.92 6.68
CA TRP A 28 -4.28 -7.63 6.42
C TRP A 28 -4.62 -6.21 6.86
N GLU A 29 -4.11 -5.82 8.03
CA GLU A 29 -4.37 -4.47 8.52
C GLU A 29 -3.67 -3.43 7.69
N TYR A 30 -2.42 -3.69 7.30
CA TYR A 30 -1.72 -2.75 6.42
C TYR A 30 -2.45 -2.61 5.10
N ALA A 31 -3.00 -3.71 4.58
CA ALA A 31 -3.76 -3.65 3.35
C ALA A 31 -4.97 -2.74 3.50
N GLY A 32 -5.62 -2.78 4.66
CA GLY A 32 -6.74 -1.90 4.91
C GLY A 32 -6.36 -0.44 5.02
N LEU A 33 -5.14 -0.18 5.52
CA LEU A 33 -4.68 1.19 5.69
C LEU A 33 -4.12 1.77 4.39
N TYR A 34 -3.43 0.97 3.61
CA TYR A 34 -2.66 1.49 2.48
C TYR A 34 -3.10 0.94 1.13
N GLY A 35 -3.95 -0.07 1.10
CA GLY A 35 -4.40 -0.65 -0.15
C GLY A 35 -5.49 0.20 -0.78
N GLU A 36 -5.09 1.06 -1.70
CA GLU A 36 -6.01 1.98 -2.35
C GLU A 36 -6.97 1.22 -3.26
N GLU A 37 -8.28 1.43 -3.07
CA GLU A 37 -9.30 0.67 -3.79
C GLU A 37 -9.19 0.82 -5.30
N ASN A 38 -8.71 1.96 -5.75
CA ASN A 38 -8.64 2.19 -7.18
C ASN A 38 -7.45 1.48 -7.82
N HIS A 39 -6.56 0.93 -7.02
CA HIS A 39 -5.34 0.29 -7.51
C HIS A 39 -5.23 -1.17 -7.11
N TYR A 40 -6.05 -1.61 -6.18
CA TYR A 40 -6.06 -3.01 -5.74
C TYR A 40 -7.50 -3.51 -5.72
N SER A 41 -7.71 -4.68 -6.27
CA SER A 41 -9.04 -5.25 -6.32
C SER A 41 -9.52 -5.68 -4.95
N ASN A 42 -8.59 -6.09 -4.10
CA ASN A 42 -8.92 -6.54 -2.75
C ASN A 42 -7.67 -6.50 -1.91
N ARG A 43 -7.82 -6.79 -0.63
CA ARG A 43 -6.67 -6.75 0.28
C ARG A 43 -5.64 -7.81 -0.05
N GLN A 44 -6.07 -8.94 -0.56
CA GLN A 44 -5.12 -10.01 -0.87
C GLN A 44 -4.15 -9.57 -1.96
N GLU A 45 -4.64 -8.78 -2.92
CA GLU A 45 -3.77 -8.29 -3.96
C GLU A 45 -2.67 -7.39 -3.40
N TYR A 46 -3.03 -6.54 -2.45
CA TYR A 46 -2.05 -5.70 -1.78
C TYR A 46 -1.05 -6.56 -1.00
N ILE A 47 -1.56 -7.54 -0.27
CA ILE A 47 -0.70 -8.41 0.52
C ILE A 47 0.28 -9.14 -0.37
N ASP A 48 -0.21 -9.64 -1.52
CA ASP A 48 0.68 -10.35 -2.44
C ASP A 48 1.81 -9.45 -2.92
N GLU A 49 1.50 -8.19 -3.19
CA GLU A 49 2.54 -7.27 -3.61
C GLU A 49 3.56 -7.05 -2.49
N VAL A 50 3.10 -6.87 -1.26
CA VAL A 50 4.00 -6.67 -0.15
C VAL A 50 4.91 -7.88 0.06
N VAL A 51 4.32 -9.07 -0.02
CA VAL A 51 5.09 -10.30 0.13
C VAL A 51 6.17 -10.38 -0.93
N ASN A 52 5.80 -10.07 -2.17
CA ASN A 52 6.75 -10.17 -3.27
C ASN A 52 7.86 -9.13 -3.18
N MET A 53 7.50 -7.89 -2.89
CA MET A 53 8.51 -6.84 -2.91
C MET A 53 9.47 -6.92 -1.73
N ASN A 54 9.06 -7.59 -0.65
CA ASN A 54 9.92 -7.77 0.50
C ASN A 54 10.55 -9.15 0.55
N ALA A 55 10.30 -9.97 -0.47
CA ALA A 55 10.85 -11.33 -0.54
C ALA A 55 10.49 -12.15 0.70
N LEU A 56 9.24 -12.00 1.16
CA LEU A 56 8.78 -12.74 2.31
C LEU A 56 8.41 -14.16 1.90
N LYS A 57 8.51 -15.09 2.83
CA LYS A 57 8.13 -16.47 2.56
C LYS A 57 6.62 -16.62 2.53
N ASP A 58 5.94 -15.91 3.41
CA ASP A 58 4.49 -16.00 3.50
C ASP A 58 3.99 -14.69 4.08
N GLU A 59 2.71 -14.66 4.44
CA GLU A 59 2.06 -13.44 4.91
C GLU A 59 2.30 -13.16 6.38
N ASN A 60 2.96 -14.07 7.08
CA ASN A 60 3.16 -13.88 8.52
C ASN A 60 4.35 -12.96 8.76
N ILE A 61 4.15 -11.98 9.60
CA ILE A 61 5.18 -11.01 9.93
C ILE A 61 5.37 -11.02 11.44
N THR A 62 6.53 -10.53 11.87
CA THR A 62 6.93 -10.60 13.25
C THR A 62 7.31 -9.20 13.75
N ALA A 63 6.94 -8.90 14.98
CA ALA A 63 7.32 -7.62 15.58
C ALA A 63 8.84 -7.44 15.49
N GLY A 64 9.24 -6.22 15.13
CA GLY A 64 10.64 -5.89 14.96
C GLY A 64 11.14 -6.08 13.54
N GLN A 65 10.36 -6.71 12.68
CA GLN A 65 10.75 -6.93 11.31
C GLN A 65 10.62 -5.64 10.51
N HIS A 66 11.56 -5.39 9.62
CA HIS A 66 11.54 -4.22 8.76
C HIS A 66 10.93 -4.62 7.42
N ILE A 67 9.90 -3.90 6.99
CA ILE A 67 9.30 -4.16 5.70
C ILE A 67 9.00 -2.85 5.00
N ILE A 68 8.87 -2.94 3.68
CA ILE A 68 8.55 -1.79 2.84
C ILE A 68 7.12 -1.95 2.38
N LEU A 69 6.33 -0.88 2.55
CA LEU A 69 4.93 -0.88 2.18
C LEU A 69 4.67 0.13 1.08
N PRO A 70 3.97 -0.25 0.02
CA PRO A 70 3.56 0.72 -0.99
C PRO A 70 2.30 1.44 -0.54
N TYR A 71 2.17 2.68 -0.98
CA TYR A 71 0.94 3.43 -0.74
C TYR A 71 0.78 4.46 -1.83
N TYR A 72 -0.44 4.96 -1.97
CA TYR A 72 -0.74 5.96 -2.99
C TYR A 72 -1.14 7.26 -2.33
N SER A 73 -0.72 8.36 -2.92
CA SER A 73 -1.02 9.67 -2.41
C SER A 73 -1.19 10.64 -3.57
N PRO A 74 -2.12 11.60 -3.44
CA PRO A 74 -2.27 12.61 -4.50
C PRO A 74 -1.17 13.65 -4.49
N GLU A 75 -0.38 13.69 -3.43
CA GLU A 75 0.66 14.70 -3.31
C GLU A 75 1.90 14.27 -4.08
N PHE A 76 2.40 15.19 -4.88
CA PHE A 76 3.60 14.92 -5.64
C PHE A 76 4.79 15.46 -4.87
N ASN A 77 5.70 14.58 -4.49
CA ASN A 77 6.94 14.94 -3.82
C ASN A 77 8.08 14.84 -4.82
N SER A 78 8.74 15.95 -5.05
CA SER A 78 9.83 15.94 -6.00
C SER A 78 11.18 15.77 -5.32
#